data_089e76022a0b1c3c2434b17aed683b91
#
_entry.id   089e76022a0b1c3c2434b17aed683b91
#
_cell.length_a   1.000
_cell.length_b   1.000
_cell.length_c   1.000
_cell.angle_alpha   90.00
_cell.angle_beta   90.00
_cell.angle_gamma   90.00
#
_symmetry.space_group_name_H-M   'P 1'
#
loop_
_entity.id
_entity.type
_entity.pdbx_description
1 polymer ?
#
loop_
_entity_poly.entity_id
_entity_poly.type
_entity_poly.pdbx_seq_one_letter_code
_entity_poly.pdbx_strand_id
1 'polypeptide(L)'
;MTVKLVMLKSGEDIIADVKEIKSEEDVIGYFFHDPLIVKMYSPEKPVVLSEENGVESEHGTTKEISSKVGITFYPWVPLSAENKIPCSADWVITMVEPMQNLKKLYQEKINGRNKGNQSPVIV
;
A
#
# COMPACT_ATOMS: atom_id res chain seq x y z
N MET A 1 -13.24 11.10 2.60
CA MET A 1 -11.92 10.56 2.37
C MET A 1 -11.85 9.94 0.99
N THR A 2 -10.87 10.27 0.23
CA THR A 2 -10.70 9.78 -1.12
C THR A 2 -9.45 8.91 -1.16
N VAL A 3 -9.61 7.64 -0.90
CA VAL A 3 -8.49 6.73 -0.84
C VAL A 3 -8.16 6.24 -2.23
N LYS A 4 -6.91 6.38 -2.65
CA LYS A 4 -6.47 5.97 -3.97
C LYS A 4 -5.19 5.16 -3.89
N LEU A 5 -5.01 4.27 -4.87
CA LEU A 5 -3.79 3.54 -5.01
C LEU A 5 -3.02 4.28 -6.10
N VAL A 6 -1.83 4.75 -5.80
CA VAL A 6 -1.07 5.63 -6.67
C VAL A 6 0.23 4.97 -7.05
N MET A 7 0.55 4.94 -8.33
CA MET A 7 1.81 4.38 -8.76
C MET A 7 2.72 5.52 -9.15
N LEU A 8 3.89 5.58 -8.55
CA LEU A 8 4.82 6.68 -8.76
C LEU A 8 5.91 6.28 -9.73
N LYS A 9 6.56 7.27 -10.34
CA LYS A 9 7.62 7.01 -11.28
C LYS A 9 8.78 6.27 -10.63
N SER A 10 8.91 6.36 -9.32
CA SER A 10 9.99 5.68 -8.64
C SER A 10 9.71 4.17 -8.54
N GLY A 11 8.54 3.74 -8.94
CA GLY A 11 8.21 2.33 -8.86
C GLY A 11 7.46 1.96 -7.59
N GLU A 12 7.21 2.92 -6.73
CA GLU A 12 6.51 2.62 -5.51
C GLU A 12 5.01 2.67 -5.71
N ASP A 13 4.27 1.82 -5.01
CA ASP A 13 2.84 1.85 -5.04
C ASP A 13 2.42 2.36 -3.69
N ILE A 14 1.68 3.47 -3.68
CA ILE A 14 1.29 4.15 -2.45
C ILE A 14 -0.22 4.11 -2.31
N ILE A 15 -0.70 3.93 -1.10
CA ILE A 15 -2.14 4.08 -0.87
C ILE A 15 -2.27 5.24 0.09
N ALA A 16 -3.17 6.13 -0.15
CA ALA A 16 -3.33 7.35 0.64
C ALA A 16 -4.69 7.98 0.42
N ASP A 17 -5.05 8.88 1.32
CA ASP A 17 -6.22 9.72 1.13
C ASP A 17 -5.67 10.88 0.33
N VAL A 18 -6.12 11.07 -0.88
CA VAL A 18 -5.53 12.02 -1.82
C VAL A 18 -6.39 13.23 -2.04
N LYS A 19 -5.74 14.41 -2.02
CA LYS A 19 -6.41 15.65 -2.32
C LYS A 19 -5.64 16.34 -3.43
N GLU A 20 -6.30 17.00 -4.34
CA GLU A 20 -5.62 17.67 -5.43
C GLU A 20 -5.12 19.03 -5.03
N ILE A 21 -3.98 19.44 -5.57
CA ILE A 21 -3.46 20.78 -5.42
C ILE A 21 -3.64 21.42 -6.77
N LYS A 22 -4.45 22.45 -6.83
CA LYS A 22 -4.72 23.10 -8.10
C LYS A 22 -4.18 24.49 -8.19
N SER A 23 -3.79 24.89 -9.39
CA SER A 23 -3.38 26.23 -9.67
C SER A 23 -4.33 26.65 -10.77
N GLU A 24 -5.28 27.54 -10.44
CA GLU A 24 -6.30 27.93 -11.37
C GLU A 24 -7.11 26.69 -11.69
N GLU A 25 -7.09 26.18 -12.88
CA GLU A 25 -7.84 24.99 -13.16
C GLU A 25 -6.99 23.78 -13.38
N ASP A 26 -5.69 23.92 -13.23
CA ASP A 26 -4.82 22.80 -13.48
C ASP A 26 -4.39 22.12 -12.22
N VAL A 27 -4.35 20.79 -12.23
CA VAL A 27 -3.87 20.04 -11.09
C VAL A 27 -2.36 20.00 -11.18
N ILE A 28 -1.67 20.61 -10.24
CA ILE A 28 -0.24 20.66 -10.26
C ILE A 28 0.39 19.67 -9.30
N GLY A 29 -0.37 19.07 -8.44
CA GLY A 29 0.16 18.09 -7.52
C GLY A 29 -0.93 17.51 -6.65
N TYR A 30 -0.51 16.75 -5.66
CA TYR A 30 -1.46 16.13 -4.75
C TYR A 30 -0.92 16.17 -3.35
N PHE A 31 -1.81 16.21 -2.37
CA PHE A 31 -1.42 15.99 -1.00
C PHE A 31 -1.83 14.56 -0.71
N PHE A 32 -0.90 13.77 -0.21
CA PHE A 32 -1.18 12.41 0.21
C PHE A 32 -1.28 12.43 1.73
N HIS A 33 -2.45 12.11 2.25
CA HIS A 33 -2.63 12.05 3.68
C HIS A 33 -2.38 10.63 4.13
N ASP A 34 -1.54 10.44 5.11
CA ASP A 34 -1.18 9.14 5.67
C ASP A 34 -0.76 8.16 4.59
N PRO A 35 0.22 8.52 3.77
CA PRO A 35 0.61 7.65 2.65
C PRO A 35 1.40 6.45 3.12
N LEU A 36 1.05 5.27 2.62
CA LEU A 36 1.76 4.05 2.95
C LEU A 36 2.17 3.34 1.68
N ILE A 37 3.39 2.80 1.66
CA ILE A 37 3.84 1.99 0.55
C ILE A 37 3.19 0.64 0.70
N VAL A 38 2.66 0.11 -0.38
CA VAL A 38 1.98 -1.17 -0.38
C VAL A 38 2.88 -2.20 -0.99
N LYS A 39 3.17 -3.27 -0.28
CA LYS A 39 3.95 -4.35 -0.83
C LYS A 39 3.21 -5.66 -0.69
N MET A 40 3.28 -6.48 -1.73
CA MET A 40 2.64 -7.76 -1.68
C MET A 40 3.70 -8.81 -1.40
N TYR A 41 3.35 -9.85 -0.72
CA TYR A 41 4.30 -10.91 -0.51
C TYR A 41 3.54 -12.22 -0.51
N SER A 42 4.25 -13.29 -0.75
CA SER A 42 3.66 -14.59 -0.80
C SER A 42 4.17 -15.36 0.38
N PRO A 43 3.37 -15.62 1.32
CA PRO A 43 3.81 -16.27 2.54
C PRO A 43 4.28 -17.68 2.33
N GLU A 44 3.92 -18.28 1.38
CA GLU A 44 4.34 -19.58 1.17
C GLU A 44 5.48 -19.84 0.46
N LYS A 45 6.11 -18.98 0.10
CA LYS A 45 7.22 -19.14 -0.59
C LYS A 45 8.06 -20.15 -0.04
N PRO A 46 8.17 -20.25 1.02
CA PRO A 46 9.15 -21.11 1.55
C PRO A 46 8.75 -22.44 1.20
N VAL A 47 7.71 -22.65 1.21
CA VAL A 47 7.29 -23.85 0.96
C VAL A 47 7.67 -24.41 -0.17
N VAL A 48 7.83 -23.86 -0.86
CA VAL A 48 8.17 -24.30 -1.98
C VAL A 48 8.82 -25.39 -1.87
N LEU A 49 9.47 -25.53 -1.39
CA LEU A 49 10.23 -26.53 -1.34
C LEU A 49 9.55 -27.60 -1.37
N SER A 50 8.87 -27.60 -1.10
CA SER A 50 8.29 -28.66 -0.99
C SER A 50 8.23 -29.25 -2.13
N GLU A 51 8.50 -28.89 -2.80
CA GLU A 51 8.43 -29.36 -3.79
C GLU A 51 8.76 -30.51 -3.95
N GLU A 52 9.28 -30.88 -3.74
CA GLU A 52 9.66 -31.94 -3.91
C GLU A 52 8.62 -32.68 -3.95
N ASN A 53 8.14 -32.88 -3.75
CA ASN A 53 7.24 -33.65 -3.66
C ASN A 53 6.25 -33.04 -4.15
N GLY A 54 6.45 -32.40 -4.21
CA GLY A 54 5.49 -31.79 -4.46
C GLY A 54 4.82 -31.88 -5.56
N VAL A 55 4.98 -32.30 -6.15
CA VAL A 55 4.39 -32.38 -7.23
C VAL A 55 3.06 -32.37 -7.02
N GLU A 56 2.60 -33.16 -6.48
CA GLU A 56 1.35 -33.23 -6.32
C GLU A 56 0.77 -32.09 -5.85
N SER A 57 1.29 -31.70 -5.14
CA SER A 57 0.71 -30.66 -4.56
C SER A 57 0.60 -29.58 -5.39
N GLU A 58 1.33 -29.52 -6.25
CA GLU A 58 1.38 -28.42 -6.91
C GLU A 58 0.17 -27.83 -7.25
N HIS A 59 -0.71 -28.43 -7.68
CA HIS A 59 -1.75 -27.69 -8.12
C HIS A 59 -2.48 -27.12 -7.05
N GLY A 60 -2.89 -27.76 -6.23
CA GLY A 60 -3.67 -27.23 -5.22
C GLY A 60 -2.98 -26.15 -4.58
N THR A 61 -1.77 -26.34 -4.37
CA THR A 61 -1.03 -25.38 -3.71
C THR A 61 -1.05 -24.12 -4.42
N THR A 62 -0.92 -24.14 -5.64
CA THR A 62 -0.88 -22.91 -6.37
C THR A 62 -2.12 -22.12 -6.12
N LYS A 63 -3.23 -22.71 -6.05
CA LYS A 63 -4.34 -21.98 -5.82
C LYS A 63 -4.31 -21.37 -4.51
N GLU A 64 -3.95 -22.05 -3.55
CA GLU A 64 -3.92 -21.49 -2.25
C GLU A 64 -2.98 -20.36 -2.18
N ILE A 65 -1.87 -20.46 -2.81
CA ILE A 65 -0.93 -19.38 -2.75
C ILE A 65 -1.54 -18.15 -3.32
N SER A 66 -2.20 -18.24 -4.42
CA SER A 66 -2.71 -17.03 -4.98
C SER A 66 -3.76 -16.44 -4.09
N SER A 67 -4.51 -17.21 -3.36
CA SER A 67 -5.50 -16.61 -2.55
C SER A 67 -4.91 -16.15 -1.26
N LYS A 68 -3.69 -16.47 -0.93
CA LYS A 68 -3.11 -16.03 0.28
C LYS A 68 -2.05 -15.00 0.13
N VAL A 69 -2.14 -14.17 -0.85
CA VAL A 69 -1.17 -13.10 -1.01
C VAL A 69 -1.32 -12.15 0.15
N GLY A 70 -0.25 -11.85 0.79
CA GLY A 70 -0.26 -10.94 1.90
C GLY A 70 0.08 -9.53 1.49
N ILE A 71 -0.31 -8.56 2.30
CA ILE A 71 -0.04 -7.17 2.05
C ILE A 71 0.68 -6.60 3.24
N THR A 72 1.74 -5.85 2.99
CA THR A 72 2.44 -5.16 4.06
C THR A 72 2.47 -3.70 3.74
N PHE A 73 2.24 -2.86 4.73
CA PHE A 73 2.27 -1.42 4.56
C PHE A 73 3.48 -0.84 5.26
N TYR A 74 4.15 0.12 4.60
CA TYR A 74 5.26 0.82 5.21
C TYR A 74 5.04 2.31 5.04
N PRO A 75 5.41 3.14 5.97
CA PRO A 75 5.26 4.59 5.80
C PRO A 75 6.06 5.05 4.60
N TRP A 76 5.52 5.96 3.81
CA TRP A 76 6.20 6.43 2.62
C TRP A 76 7.37 7.33 2.99
N VAL A 77 7.16 8.22 3.94
CA VAL A 77 8.23 9.11 4.38
C VAL A 77 8.30 8.97 5.88
N PRO A 78 8.92 7.90 6.38
CA PRO A 78 8.85 7.59 7.81
C PRO A 78 9.46 8.61 8.75
N LEU A 79 10.36 9.43 8.26
CA LEU A 79 10.97 10.40 9.13
C LEU A 79 10.29 11.76 9.11
N SER A 80 9.17 11.86 8.43
CA SER A 80 8.46 13.12 8.36
C SER A 80 7.65 13.35 9.62
N ALA A 81 7.62 14.58 10.07
CA ALA A 81 6.77 14.93 11.20
C ALA A 81 5.35 15.13 10.73
N GLU A 82 5.13 15.21 9.42
CA GLU A 82 3.82 15.46 8.89
C GLU A 82 3.21 14.24 8.26
N ASN A 83 1.91 14.10 8.32
CA ASN A 83 1.26 13.00 7.67
C ASN A 83 0.51 13.47 6.41
N LYS A 84 0.72 14.72 6.00
CA LYS A 84 0.11 15.22 4.79
C LYS A 84 1.28 15.64 3.93
N ILE A 85 1.62 14.89 2.89
CA ILE A 85 2.83 15.09 2.14
C ILE A 85 2.53 15.44 0.69
N PRO A 86 3.08 16.54 0.18
CA PRO A 86 2.80 16.94 -1.18
C PRO A 86 3.61 16.14 -2.19
N CYS A 87 3.07 15.91 -3.34
CA CYS A 87 3.74 15.21 -4.41
C CYS A 87 3.38 15.87 -5.73
N SER A 88 4.37 16.12 -6.57
CA SER A 88 4.12 16.76 -7.85
C SER A 88 3.30 15.86 -8.75
N ALA A 89 2.41 16.43 -9.52
CA ALA A 89 1.61 15.66 -10.45
C ALA A 89 2.48 14.92 -11.45
N ASP A 90 3.65 15.48 -11.79
CA ASP A 90 4.51 14.83 -12.73
C ASP A 90 5.11 13.56 -12.22
N TRP A 91 5.10 13.31 -10.94
CA TRP A 91 5.71 12.12 -10.38
C TRP A 91 4.73 10.95 -10.36
N VAL A 92 3.47 11.18 -10.62
CA VAL A 92 2.45 10.16 -10.57
C VAL A 92 2.25 9.56 -11.95
N ILE A 93 2.39 8.23 -12.07
CA ILE A 93 2.14 7.57 -13.32
C ILE A 93 0.66 7.35 -13.46
N THR A 94 0.02 6.82 -12.43
CA THR A 94 -1.40 6.57 -12.52
C THR A 94 -1.99 6.49 -11.12
N MET A 95 -3.28 6.69 -11.02
CA MET A 95 -3.95 6.70 -9.76
C MET A 95 -5.26 5.97 -9.96
N VAL A 96 -5.54 4.94 -9.19
CA VAL A 96 -6.73 4.13 -9.40
C VAL A 96 -7.41 3.86 -8.09
N GLU A 97 -8.61 3.34 -8.19
CA GLU A 97 -9.38 3.03 -7.01
C GLU A 97 -8.86 1.72 -6.45
N PRO A 98 -8.54 1.62 -5.18
CA PRO A 98 -8.03 0.37 -4.64
C PRO A 98 -9.12 -0.68 -4.50
N MET A 99 -8.73 -1.94 -4.44
CA MET A 99 -9.68 -2.98 -4.21
C MET A 99 -10.29 -2.75 -2.85
N GLN A 100 -11.52 -3.18 -2.68
CA GLN A 100 -12.24 -2.90 -1.46
C GLN A 100 -11.57 -3.43 -0.21
N ASN A 101 -11.06 -4.63 -0.23
CA ASN A 101 -10.43 -5.15 0.96
C ASN A 101 -9.10 -4.47 1.23
N LEU A 102 -8.39 -3.97 0.22
CA LEU A 102 -7.18 -3.22 0.44
C LEU A 102 -7.52 -1.89 1.10
N LYS A 103 -8.58 -1.24 0.63
CA LYS A 103 -8.98 0.03 1.17
C LYS A 103 -9.35 -0.16 2.62
N LYS A 104 -10.01 -1.25 2.95
CA LYS A 104 -10.41 -1.50 4.30
C LYS A 104 -9.21 -1.73 5.18
N LEU A 105 -8.22 -2.49 4.72
CA LEU A 105 -7.03 -2.71 5.52
C LEU A 105 -6.30 -1.40 5.78
N TYR A 106 -6.27 -0.53 4.77
CA TYR A 106 -5.62 0.76 4.92
C TYR A 106 -6.33 1.60 5.96
N GLN A 107 -7.67 1.62 5.90
CA GLN A 107 -8.41 2.43 6.84
C GLN A 107 -8.25 1.91 8.26
N GLU A 108 -8.17 0.61 8.42
CA GLU A 108 -7.99 0.04 9.75
C GLU A 108 -6.60 0.36 10.26
N LYS A 109 -5.61 0.34 9.38
CA LYS A 109 -4.27 0.66 9.80
C LYS A 109 -4.17 2.10 10.28
N ILE A 110 -4.77 3.01 9.56
CA ILE A 110 -4.71 4.39 9.92
C ILE A 110 -5.48 4.66 11.19
N ASN A 111 -6.63 4.03 11.36
CA ASN A 111 -7.40 4.26 12.56
C ASN A 111 -6.66 3.71 13.77
N GLY A 112 -5.95 2.61 13.60
CA GLY A 112 -5.18 2.07 14.69
C GLY A 112 -4.06 3.00 15.08
N ARG A 113 -3.43 3.64 14.07
CA ARG A 113 -2.37 4.55 14.39
C ARG A 113 -2.91 5.74 15.12
N ASN A 114 -4.02 6.24 14.70
CA ASN A 114 -4.55 7.40 15.34
C ASN A 114 -4.99 7.05 16.73
N LYS A 115 -5.41 5.88 16.97
CA LYS A 115 -5.80 5.57 18.27
C LYS A 115 -4.69 5.32 19.10
N GLY A 116 -3.79 4.98 18.78
CA GLY A 116 -2.80 4.81 19.53
C GLY A 116 -1.94 5.01 19.86
N ASN A 117 -1.57 4.72 20.03
CA ASN A 117 -0.87 4.82 20.22
C ASN A 117 -0.02 4.05 20.36
N GLN A 118 0.15 3.59 20.24
CA GLN A 118 0.77 2.84 20.36
C GLN A 118 1.74 2.58 19.89
N SER A 119 2.01 2.37 19.54
CA SER A 119 2.85 2.05 19.09
C SER A 119 3.77 2.30 19.02
N PRO A 120 4.19 2.30 19.01
CA PRO A 120 5.06 2.42 18.90
C PRO A 120 6.05 2.59 18.76
N VAL A 121 6.27 2.70 18.59
CA VAL A 121 7.11 2.81 18.48
C VAL A 121 8.16 2.75 18.10
N ILE A 122 8.43 2.63 17.84
CA ILE A 122 9.32 2.36 17.44
C ILE A 122 10.00 3.07 16.87
N VAL A 123 10.28 3.53 16.51
CA VAL A 123 10.85 4.14 15.92
C VAL A 123 11.61 4.33 15.93
#